data_a44744a3e07bccfe296095d5ca759c5d
#
_entry.id   a44744a3e07bccfe296095d5ca759c5d
#
_cell.length_a   1.000
_cell.length_b   1.000
_cell.length_c   1.000
_cell.angle_alpha   90.00
_cell.angle_beta   90.00
_cell.angle_gamma   90.00
#
_symmetry.space_group_name_H-M   'P 1'
#
loop_
_entity.id
_entity.type
_entity.pdbx_description
1 polymer ?
#
loop_
_entity_poly.entity_id
_entity_poly.type
_entity_poly.pdbx_seq_one_letter_code
_entity_poly.pdbx_strand_id
1 'polypeptide(L)'
;MLDGIPLVDAHVHAARLPTLKLEWREWAQNFGKDVPLEDLYDEEGTIIPARFDEYMAEEGVDVAILFCEYSPKSTGIQPVEDLLPILDHNPERFRLMANLNPHLHYPLVGELKRQISLGAVGLKLHPVHGSFAPNDRMLYPAYGFCEREGFPVVFHCGTSVFPGATNRYADPALIEDVARDFPDLPVVLAHGGRGWWYDAAAFITLMRPNVHIEVSGLPPKKLPHYYRNFDFGRLARKMIFGTDWPGVPGPKTNARAIADLGLERDTLKKVLHENARRIYRLDRAQDRIRQPPEGHEARDEGHRP
;
A
#
# COMPACT_ATOMS: atom_id res chain seq x y z
N MET A 1 0.13 5.89 18.48
CA MET A 1 0.82 4.98 19.44
C MET A 1 -0.20 4.18 20.23
N LEU A 2 -0.03 2.84 20.34
CA LEU A 2 -0.89 1.94 21.10
C LEU A 2 -0.07 1.24 22.20
N ASP A 3 -0.44 1.43 23.48
CA ASP A 3 0.21 0.81 24.66
C ASP A 3 1.76 0.93 24.65
N GLY A 4 2.27 2.09 24.23
CA GLY A 4 3.69 2.37 24.11
C GLY A 4 4.37 1.78 22.86
N ILE A 5 3.60 1.21 21.92
CA ILE A 5 4.08 0.75 20.64
C ILE A 5 3.72 1.81 19.59
N PRO A 6 4.68 2.35 18.82
CA PRO A 6 4.35 3.21 17.69
C PRO A 6 3.46 2.47 16.67
N LEU A 7 2.60 3.20 15.98
CA LEU A 7 1.64 2.63 15.03
C LEU A 7 1.95 3.10 13.61
N VAL A 8 2.24 2.17 12.72
CA VAL A 8 2.31 2.42 11.28
C VAL A 8 1.07 1.86 10.62
N ASP A 9 0.25 2.72 10.02
CA ASP A 9 -0.82 2.29 9.12
C ASP A 9 -0.27 2.20 7.70
N ALA A 10 0.00 0.98 7.24
CA ALA A 10 0.68 0.73 5.98
C ALA A 10 -0.26 0.76 4.75
N HIS A 11 -1.56 1.12 4.93
CA HIS A 11 -2.52 1.07 3.82
C HIS A 11 -3.66 2.09 3.99
N VAL A 12 -3.48 3.25 3.39
CA VAL A 12 -4.41 4.38 3.52
C VAL A 12 -4.74 4.98 2.15
N HIS A 13 -6.01 5.07 1.81
CA HIS A 13 -6.52 5.69 0.58
C HIS A 13 -7.05 7.11 0.87
N ALA A 14 -6.14 8.07 0.99
CA ALA A 14 -6.49 9.49 1.14
C ALA A 14 -6.98 10.07 -0.21
N ALA A 15 -8.12 9.59 -0.66
CA ALA A 15 -8.61 9.78 -2.01
C ALA A 15 -9.13 11.20 -2.27
N ARG A 16 -8.95 11.69 -3.50
CA ARG A 16 -9.72 12.81 -4.04
C ARG A 16 -11.02 12.26 -4.65
N LEU A 17 -12.15 12.52 -4.02
CA LEU A 17 -13.44 11.86 -4.34
C LEU A 17 -13.88 11.97 -5.80
N PRO A 18 -13.76 13.15 -6.50
CA PRO A 18 -14.18 13.27 -7.89
C PRO A 18 -13.38 12.41 -8.87
N THR A 19 -12.18 11.93 -8.51
CA THR A 19 -11.32 11.13 -9.39
C THR A 19 -11.64 9.64 -9.32
N LEU A 20 -12.44 9.24 -8.33
CA LEU A 20 -12.85 7.87 -8.10
C LEU A 20 -14.28 7.61 -8.56
N LYS A 21 -14.55 6.37 -8.94
CA LYS A 21 -15.88 5.94 -9.38
C LYS A 21 -16.88 5.95 -8.22
N LEU A 22 -18.17 6.01 -8.59
CA LEU A 22 -19.27 6.04 -7.63
C LEU A 22 -19.22 4.82 -6.70
N GLU A 23 -18.96 3.64 -7.24
CA GLU A 23 -18.93 2.37 -6.48
C GLU A 23 -17.83 2.38 -5.40
N TRP A 24 -16.69 3.04 -5.67
CA TRP A 24 -15.66 3.21 -4.67
C TRP A 24 -16.12 4.17 -3.55
N ARG A 25 -16.78 5.27 -3.92
CA ARG A 25 -17.29 6.25 -2.94
C ARG A 25 -18.38 5.64 -2.07
N GLU A 26 -19.29 4.86 -2.65
CA GLU A 26 -20.33 4.12 -1.92
C GLU A 26 -19.71 3.08 -0.97
N TRP A 27 -18.67 2.38 -1.43
CA TRP A 27 -17.92 1.45 -0.59
C TRP A 27 -17.30 2.18 0.61
N ALA A 28 -16.61 3.29 0.39
CA ALA A 28 -15.99 4.08 1.44
C ALA A 28 -17.02 4.57 2.48
N GLN A 29 -18.17 5.07 2.03
CA GLN A 29 -19.25 5.52 2.91
C GLN A 29 -19.87 4.37 3.73
N ASN A 30 -20.07 3.22 3.12
CA ASN A 30 -20.70 2.07 3.76
C ASN A 30 -19.80 1.40 4.79
N PHE A 31 -18.50 1.29 4.53
CA PHE A 31 -17.53 0.65 5.41
C PHE A 31 -16.82 1.64 6.35
N GLY A 32 -16.69 2.89 5.94
CA GLY A 32 -16.08 3.98 6.72
C GLY A 32 -17.07 4.82 7.52
N LYS A 33 -18.28 4.33 7.80
CA LYS A 33 -19.35 5.07 8.47
C LYS A 33 -19.01 5.61 9.86
N ASP A 34 -18.00 5.03 10.51
CA ASP A 34 -17.50 5.47 11.82
C ASP A 34 -16.34 6.49 11.68
N VAL A 35 -15.97 6.84 10.43
CA VAL A 35 -14.95 7.85 10.12
C VAL A 35 -15.64 9.18 9.83
N PRO A 36 -15.21 10.31 10.39
CA PRO A 36 -15.84 11.63 10.18
C PRO A 36 -15.46 12.20 8.80
N LEU A 37 -15.84 11.50 7.72
CA LEU A 37 -15.44 11.87 6.35
C LEU A 37 -15.87 13.30 6.00
N GLU A 38 -17.03 13.76 6.46
CA GLU A 38 -17.53 15.11 6.18
C GLU A 38 -16.61 16.21 6.72
N ASP A 39 -15.91 15.95 7.84
CA ASP A 39 -14.98 16.90 8.46
C ASP A 39 -13.59 16.89 7.80
N LEU A 40 -13.28 15.85 7.05
CA LEU A 40 -11.96 15.62 6.45
C LEU A 40 -11.84 16.10 5.01
N TYR A 41 -12.97 16.35 4.34
CA TYR A 41 -13.02 16.76 2.94
C TYR A 41 -13.53 18.18 2.79
N ASP A 42 -13.01 18.89 1.79
CA ASP A 42 -13.56 20.18 1.33
C ASP A 42 -14.77 19.99 0.39
N GLU A 43 -15.35 21.11 -0.04
CA GLU A 43 -16.52 21.12 -0.96
C GLU A 43 -16.20 20.49 -2.32
N GLU A 44 -14.94 20.51 -2.75
CA GLU A 44 -14.44 19.89 -3.98
C GLU A 44 -14.16 18.39 -3.82
N GLY A 45 -14.35 17.82 -2.62
CA GLY A 45 -14.07 16.42 -2.31
C GLY A 45 -12.58 16.09 -2.26
N THR A 46 -11.75 17.05 -1.88
CA THR A 46 -10.32 16.89 -1.62
C THR A 46 -10.06 16.83 -0.12
N ILE A 47 -9.15 15.98 0.33
CA ILE A 47 -8.79 15.92 1.74
C ILE A 47 -8.13 17.23 2.17
N ILE A 48 -8.57 17.76 3.31
CA ILE A 48 -7.98 18.92 4.00
C ILE A 48 -6.77 18.41 4.80
N PRO A 49 -5.50 18.69 4.39
CA PRO A 49 -4.32 18.07 4.99
C PRO A 49 -4.22 18.22 6.51
N ALA A 50 -4.51 19.42 7.03
CA ALA A 50 -4.44 19.69 8.46
C ALA A 50 -5.46 18.88 9.28
N ARG A 51 -6.68 18.74 8.77
CA ARG A 51 -7.74 17.95 9.41
C ARG A 51 -7.41 16.46 9.40
N PHE A 52 -6.85 16.01 8.29
CA PHE A 52 -6.45 14.62 8.14
C PHE A 52 -5.27 14.24 9.03
N ASP A 53 -4.29 15.13 9.18
CA ASP A 53 -3.18 14.95 10.10
C ASP A 53 -3.64 14.90 11.56
N GLU A 54 -4.54 15.81 11.95
CA GLU A 54 -5.17 15.84 13.27
C GLU A 54 -5.92 14.53 13.55
N TYR A 55 -6.77 14.10 12.61
CA TYR A 55 -7.49 12.82 12.71
C TYR A 55 -6.54 11.62 12.87
N MET A 56 -5.50 11.52 12.06
CA MET A 56 -4.53 10.42 12.17
C MET A 56 -3.77 10.46 13.49
N ALA A 57 -3.50 11.66 14.04
CA ALA A 57 -2.89 11.82 15.35
C ALA A 57 -3.82 11.32 16.48
N GLU A 58 -5.09 11.67 16.44
CA GLU A 58 -6.12 11.23 17.40
C GLU A 58 -6.35 9.72 17.36
N GLU A 59 -6.27 9.12 16.15
CA GLU A 59 -6.29 7.69 15.94
C GLU A 59 -4.97 7.00 16.37
N GLY A 60 -3.98 7.77 16.83
CA GLY A 60 -2.72 7.27 17.34
C GLY A 60 -1.75 6.76 16.26
N VAL A 61 -1.97 7.14 15.01
CA VAL A 61 -1.10 6.76 13.88
C VAL A 61 0.14 7.64 13.89
N ASP A 62 1.30 7.03 14.05
CA ASP A 62 2.59 7.73 13.98
C ASP A 62 3.05 7.92 12.53
N VAL A 63 2.84 6.91 11.67
CA VAL A 63 3.11 6.99 10.22
C VAL A 63 1.96 6.35 9.44
N ALA A 64 1.49 7.03 8.40
CA ALA A 64 0.51 6.53 7.43
C ALA A 64 1.12 6.46 6.03
N ILE A 65 0.93 5.32 5.34
CA ILE A 65 1.39 5.13 3.96
C ILE A 65 0.21 5.30 3.02
N LEU A 66 0.27 6.34 2.19
CA LEU A 66 -0.79 6.79 1.30
C LEU A 66 -0.66 6.13 -0.07
N PHE A 67 -1.77 5.64 -0.61
CA PHE A 67 -1.84 4.98 -1.90
C PHE A 67 -2.57 5.84 -2.93
N CYS A 68 -1.96 6.04 -4.09
CA CYS A 68 -2.64 6.51 -5.29
C CYS A 68 -3.24 5.33 -6.08
N GLU A 69 -4.06 5.63 -7.10
CA GLU A 69 -4.84 4.62 -7.82
C GLU A 69 -4.86 4.90 -9.32
N TYR A 70 -4.55 3.90 -10.13
CA TYR A 70 -4.60 3.99 -11.60
C TYR A 70 -5.37 2.79 -12.18
N SER A 71 -6.65 2.68 -11.83
CA SER A 71 -7.51 1.55 -12.21
C SER A 71 -8.85 2.01 -12.78
N PRO A 72 -8.85 2.66 -13.98
CA PRO A 72 -10.03 3.31 -14.55
C PRO A 72 -11.20 2.36 -14.82
N LYS A 73 -10.94 1.05 -14.94
CA LYS A 73 -12.00 0.05 -15.12
C LYS A 73 -12.76 -0.23 -13.85
N SER A 74 -12.11 -0.17 -12.68
CA SER A 74 -12.68 -0.60 -11.39
C SER A 74 -12.94 0.53 -10.43
N THR A 75 -11.91 1.26 -10.04
CA THR A 75 -11.95 2.21 -8.92
C THR A 75 -11.80 3.66 -9.33
N GLY A 76 -11.12 3.94 -10.43
CA GLY A 76 -10.88 5.30 -10.94
C GLY A 76 -9.39 5.59 -11.16
N ILE A 77 -9.08 6.88 -11.31
CA ILE A 77 -7.70 7.36 -11.41
C ILE A 77 -7.52 8.48 -10.40
N GLN A 78 -6.61 8.28 -9.46
CA GLN A 78 -6.11 9.29 -8.55
C GLN A 78 -4.59 9.37 -8.72
N PRO A 79 -4.07 10.41 -9.36
CA PRO A 79 -2.64 10.59 -9.53
C PRO A 79 -1.91 10.75 -8.19
N VAL A 80 -0.63 10.39 -8.16
CA VAL A 80 0.20 10.55 -6.95
C VAL A 80 0.31 12.02 -6.52
N GLU A 81 0.19 12.94 -7.46
CA GLU A 81 0.21 14.39 -7.23
C GLU A 81 -0.92 14.86 -6.33
N ASP A 82 -2.08 14.21 -6.35
CA ASP A 82 -3.20 14.54 -5.47
C ASP A 82 -2.89 14.29 -3.98
N LEU A 83 -1.85 13.49 -3.68
CA LEU A 83 -1.40 13.19 -2.31
C LEU A 83 -0.28 14.11 -1.82
N LEU A 84 0.37 14.88 -2.70
CA LEU A 84 1.49 15.75 -2.33
C LEU A 84 1.13 16.81 -1.28
N PRO A 85 -0.05 17.45 -1.32
CA PRO A 85 -0.41 18.41 -0.28
C PRO A 85 -0.46 17.81 1.12
N ILE A 86 -0.85 16.53 1.24
CA ILE A 86 -0.89 15.81 2.53
C ILE A 86 0.55 15.50 2.99
N LEU A 87 1.38 15.00 2.07
CA LEU A 87 2.80 14.73 2.35
C LEU A 87 3.54 16.00 2.77
N ASP A 88 3.33 17.11 2.05
CA ASP A 88 4.00 18.39 2.31
C ASP A 88 3.56 19.02 3.63
N HIS A 89 2.31 18.76 4.05
CA HIS A 89 1.78 19.24 5.32
C HIS A 89 2.52 18.60 6.52
N ASN A 90 2.71 17.27 6.51
CA ASN A 90 3.43 16.58 7.58
C ASN A 90 4.25 15.39 7.03
N PRO A 91 5.47 15.65 6.53
CA PRO A 91 6.34 14.61 5.97
C PRO A 91 6.87 13.60 7.01
N GLU A 92 6.77 13.90 8.31
CA GLU A 92 7.13 12.96 9.37
C GLU A 92 6.04 11.88 9.54
N ARG A 93 4.77 12.23 9.32
CA ARG A 93 3.66 11.28 9.43
C ARG A 93 3.34 10.59 8.11
N PHE A 94 3.33 11.29 7.00
CA PHE A 94 2.85 10.75 5.73
C PHE A 94 3.96 10.25 4.82
N ARG A 95 3.72 9.14 4.15
CA ARG A 95 4.57 8.55 3.12
C ARG A 95 3.70 8.21 1.91
N LEU A 96 4.29 8.20 0.72
CA LEU A 96 3.58 7.87 -0.52
C LEU A 96 4.03 6.51 -1.04
N MET A 97 3.10 5.80 -1.69
CA MET A 97 3.43 4.68 -2.57
C MET A 97 3.29 5.11 -4.02
N ALA A 98 4.27 4.77 -4.86
CA ALA A 98 4.09 4.80 -6.31
C ALA A 98 3.03 3.77 -6.72
N ASN A 99 2.33 4.03 -7.81
CA ASN A 99 1.41 3.06 -8.42
C ASN A 99 1.63 3.00 -9.92
N LEU A 100 1.72 1.79 -10.46
CA LEU A 100 1.83 1.55 -11.89
C LEU A 100 0.67 0.69 -12.39
N ASN A 101 0.18 1.06 -13.57
CA ASN A 101 -0.69 0.23 -14.38
C ASN A 101 -0.03 0.05 -15.76
N PRO A 102 0.33 -1.19 -16.18
CA PRO A 102 1.04 -1.43 -17.44
C PRO A 102 0.22 -1.08 -18.69
N HIS A 103 -1.09 -0.91 -18.54
CA HIS A 103 -1.96 -0.46 -19.63
C HIS A 103 -1.99 1.07 -19.81
N LEU A 104 -1.45 1.82 -18.83
CA LEU A 104 -1.51 3.30 -18.83
C LEU A 104 -0.13 3.94 -18.87
N HIS A 105 0.88 3.31 -18.27
CA HIS A 105 2.20 3.90 -18.08
C HIS A 105 3.23 3.26 -19.02
N TYR A 106 3.92 4.11 -19.77
CA TYR A 106 5.04 3.69 -20.60
C TYR A 106 6.03 4.86 -20.80
N PRO A 107 7.36 4.63 -20.62
CA PRO A 107 8.01 3.42 -20.09
C PRO A 107 7.77 3.27 -18.57
N LEU A 108 7.50 2.04 -18.10
CA LEU A 108 7.13 1.76 -16.70
C LEU A 108 8.18 2.21 -15.68
N VAL A 109 9.48 1.93 -15.96
CA VAL A 109 10.57 2.31 -15.04
C VAL A 109 10.75 3.83 -15.01
N GLY A 110 10.52 4.51 -16.12
CA GLY A 110 10.55 5.98 -16.18
C GLY A 110 9.50 6.61 -15.27
N GLU A 111 8.27 6.11 -15.37
CA GLU A 111 7.18 6.58 -14.52
C GLU A 111 7.40 6.21 -13.05
N LEU A 112 7.91 5.00 -12.74
CA LEU A 112 8.28 4.64 -11.38
C LEU A 112 9.30 5.60 -10.78
N LYS A 113 10.37 5.90 -11.51
CA LYS A 113 11.41 6.86 -11.08
C LYS A 113 10.83 8.24 -10.85
N ARG A 114 9.92 8.69 -11.71
CA ARG A 114 9.22 9.97 -11.55
C ARG A 114 8.43 10.00 -10.23
N GLN A 115 7.64 8.98 -9.94
CA GLN A 115 6.87 8.92 -8.70
C GLN A 115 7.76 8.79 -7.45
N ILE A 116 8.88 8.08 -7.55
CA ILE A 116 9.89 8.02 -6.48
C ILE A 116 10.51 9.40 -6.23
N SER A 117 10.80 10.18 -7.28
CA SER A 117 11.34 11.54 -7.11
C SER A 117 10.34 12.49 -6.43
N LEU A 118 9.04 12.16 -6.43
CA LEU A 118 8.01 12.86 -5.65
C LEU A 118 7.91 12.39 -4.18
N GLY A 119 8.71 11.42 -3.77
CA GLY A 119 8.77 10.96 -2.38
C GLY A 119 8.16 9.57 -2.12
N ALA A 120 7.85 8.78 -3.17
CA ALA A 120 7.32 7.44 -2.97
C ALA A 120 8.36 6.50 -2.33
N VAL A 121 7.93 5.69 -1.34
CA VAL A 121 8.77 4.78 -0.56
C VAL A 121 8.68 3.32 -1.02
N GLY A 122 7.92 3.03 -2.05
CA GLY A 122 7.73 1.72 -2.64
C GLY A 122 6.76 1.76 -3.82
N LEU A 123 6.46 0.60 -4.38
CA LEU A 123 5.55 0.41 -5.50
C LEU A 123 4.30 -0.36 -5.05
N LYS A 124 3.11 0.19 -5.26
CA LYS A 124 1.82 -0.52 -5.17
C LYS A 124 1.37 -0.95 -6.55
N LEU A 125 0.89 -2.17 -6.65
CA LEU A 125 0.22 -2.68 -7.85
C LEU A 125 -1.18 -3.17 -7.52
N HIS A 126 -2.12 -2.87 -8.42
CA HIS A 126 -3.51 -3.31 -8.34
C HIS A 126 -3.85 -4.29 -9.51
N PRO A 127 -3.32 -5.53 -9.51
CA PRO A 127 -3.53 -6.47 -10.62
C PRO A 127 -5.01 -6.76 -10.87
N VAL A 128 -5.78 -6.87 -9.79
CA VAL A 128 -7.23 -7.13 -9.82
C VAL A 128 -8.00 -5.98 -10.46
N HIS A 129 -7.70 -4.75 -10.05
CA HIS A 129 -8.39 -3.54 -10.53
C HIS A 129 -7.89 -3.10 -11.91
N GLY A 130 -6.59 -3.29 -12.17
CA GLY A 130 -5.95 -2.94 -13.44
C GLY A 130 -6.10 -4.01 -14.52
N SER A 131 -6.59 -5.22 -14.18
CA SER A 131 -6.75 -6.36 -15.09
C SER A 131 -5.45 -6.81 -15.77
N PHE A 132 -4.37 -7.00 -14.99
CA PHE A 132 -3.08 -7.52 -15.46
C PHE A 132 -2.53 -8.58 -14.51
N ALA A 133 -1.72 -9.50 -15.03
CA ALA A 133 -1.09 -10.52 -14.18
C ALA A 133 0.11 -9.95 -13.40
N PRO A 134 0.26 -10.23 -12.10
CA PRO A 134 1.43 -9.80 -11.32
C PRO A 134 2.77 -10.25 -11.93
N ASN A 135 2.82 -11.44 -12.51
CA ASN A 135 4.00 -12.03 -13.13
C ASN A 135 4.14 -11.72 -14.63
N ASP A 136 3.43 -10.70 -15.14
CA ASP A 136 3.63 -10.24 -16.51
C ASP A 136 5.07 -9.74 -16.70
N ARG A 137 5.75 -10.25 -17.74
CA ARG A 137 7.16 -9.90 -18.05
C ARG A 137 7.38 -8.41 -18.30
N MET A 138 6.35 -7.68 -18.70
CA MET A 138 6.40 -6.23 -18.88
C MET A 138 6.71 -5.50 -17.56
N LEU A 139 6.32 -6.07 -16.41
CA LEU A 139 6.55 -5.50 -15.08
C LEU A 139 7.96 -5.82 -14.53
N TYR A 140 8.64 -6.84 -15.04
CA TYR A 140 9.94 -7.31 -14.51
C TYR A 140 11.03 -6.24 -14.46
N PRO A 141 11.15 -5.33 -15.44
CA PRO A 141 12.10 -4.20 -15.31
C PRO A 141 11.83 -3.31 -14.10
N ALA A 142 10.55 -3.10 -13.72
CA ALA A 142 10.19 -2.36 -12.53
C ALA A 142 10.52 -3.15 -11.24
N TYR A 143 10.31 -4.47 -11.22
CA TYR A 143 10.70 -5.32 -10.09
C TYR A 143 12.21 -5.34 -9.89
N GLY A 144 12.99 -5.52 -10.96
CA GLY A 144 14.47 -5.48 -10.89
C GLY A 144 15.00 -4.11 -10.44
N PHE A 145 14.32 -3.03 -10.81
CA PHE A 145 14.62 -1.70 -10.27
C PHE A 145 14.32 -1.62 -8.77
N CYS A 146 13.12 -2.05 -8.34
CA CYS A 146 12.73 -2.05 -6.92
C CYS A 146 13.67 -2.91 -6.07
N GLU A 147 14.02 -4.12 -6.53
CA GLU A 147 14.95 -5.01 -5.83
C GLU A 147 16.31 -4.36 -5.61
N ARG A 148 16.92 -3.83 -6.67
CA ARG A 148 18.25 -3.19 -6.61
C ARG A 148 18.27 -1.97 -5.69
N GLU A 149 17.24 -1.13 -5.75
CA GLU A 149 17.13 0.08 -4.91
C GLU A 149 16.57 -0.24 -3.51
N GLY A 150 16.04 -1.45 -3.32
CA GLY A 150 15.44 -1.96 -2.07
C GLY A 150 14.11 -1.31 -1.74
N PHE A 151 13.31 -0.98 -2.76
CA PHE A 151 11.91 -0.57 -2.60
C PHE A 151 11.01 -1.80 -2.50
N PRO A 152 10.03 -1.84 -1.58
CA PRO A 152 9.05 -2.92 -1.54
C PRO A 152 8.06 -2.81 -2.70
N VAL A 153 7.53 -3.98 -3.11
CA VAL A 153 6.37 -4.07 -3.99
C VAL A 153 5.18 -4.63 -3.23
N VAL A 154 4.11 -3.86 -3.16
CA VAL A 154 2.85 -4.23 -2.51
C VAL A 154 1.84 -4.62 -3.58
N PHE A 155 1.37 -5.85 -3.56
CA PHE A 155 0.34 -6.35 -4.48
C PHE A 155 -1.02 -6.38 -3.79
N HIS A 156 -2.06 -5.87 -4.45
CA HIS A 156 -3.42 -6.21 -4.07
C HIS A 156 -3.60 -7.72 -4.23
N CYS A 157 -3.74 -8.43 -3.11
CA CYS A 157 -3.81 -9.89 -3.03
C CYS A 157 -5.07 -10.30 -2.27
N GLY A 158 -6.20 -10.23 -2.93
CA GLY A 158 -7.51 -10.54 -2.38
C GLY A 158 -8.62 -10.28 -3.39
N THR A 159 -9.78 -10.87 -3.17
CA THR A 159 -10.96 -10.59 -4.01
C THR A 159 -11.38 -9.14 -3.86
N SER A 160 -11.88 -8.57 -4.96
CA SER A 160 -12.51 -7.24 -5.00
C SER A 160 -13.98 -7.39 -5.41
N VAL A 161 -14.82 -6.51 -4.87
CA VAL A 161 -16.25 -6.41 -5.19
C VAL A 161 -16.56 -5.34 -6.23
N PHE A 162 -15.57 -4.53 -6.61
CA PHE A 162 -15.78 -3.45 -7.55
C PHE A 162 -16.10 -3.96 -8.97
N PRO A 163 -17.10 -3.37 -9.64
CA PRO A 163 -17.35 -3.67 -11.05
C PRO A 163 -16.09 -3.44 -11.89
N GLY A 164 -15.82 -4.35 -12.82
CA GLY A 164 -14.61 -4.32 -13.64
C GLY A 164 -13.38 -4.98 -13.03
N ALA A 165 -13.43 -5.42 -11.76
CA ALA A 165 -12.37 -6.18 -11.13
C ALA A 165 -12.19 -7.58 -11.76
N THR A 166 -10.94 -8.01 -11.92
CA THR A 166 -10.59 -9.34 -12.47
C THR A 166 -9.93 -10.18 -11.39
N ASN A 167 -10.75 -10.81 -10.55
CA ASN A 167 -10.31 -11.46 -9.31
C ASN A 167 -9.24 -12.56 -9.50
N ARG A 168 -9.17 -13.25 -10.65
CA ARG A 168 -8.12 -14.26 -10.91
C ARG A 168 -6.70 -13.73 -10.77
N TYR A 169 -6.48 -12.41 -10.92
CA TYR A 169 -5.18 -11.79 -10.77
C TYR A 169 -4.78 -11.50 -9.32
N ALA A 170 -5.65 -11.82 -8.35
CA ALA A 170 -5.32 -11.79 -6.93
C ALA A 170 -4.67 -13.09 -6.42
N ASP A 171 -4.54 -14.11 -7.29
CA ASP A 171 -3.98 -15.41 -6.91
C ASP A 171 -2.52 -15.24 -6.44
N PRO A 172 -2.19 -15.58 -5.18
CA PRO A 172 -0.85 -15.48 -4.64
C PRO A 172 0.19 -16.30 -5.44
N ALA A 173 -0.21 -17.36 -6.15
CA ALA A 173 0.70 -18.15 -6.98
C ALA A 173 1.38 -17.30 -8.08
N LEU A 174 0.65 -16.33 -8.64
CA LEU A 174 1.22 -15.39 -9.63
C LEU A 174 2.24 -14.44 -8.98
N ILE A 175 2.04 -14.10 -7.71
CA ILE A 175 2.98 -13.23 -6.96
C ILE A 175 4.18 -14.05 -6.48
N GLU A 176 3.99 -15.33 -6.20
CA GLU A 176 5.08 -16.25 -5.84
C GLU A 176 6.13 -16.38 -6.95
N ASP A 177 5.71 -16.36 -8.22
CA ASP A 177 6.64 -16.31 -9.35
C ASP A 177 7.56 -15.09 -9.26
N VAL A 178 7.01 -13.91 -8.94
CA VAL A 178 7.79 -12.69 -8.76
C VAL A 178 8.73 -12.81 -7.56
N ALA A 179 8.24 -13.30 -6.42
CA ALA A 179 9.04 -13.44 -5.21
C ALA A 179 10.19 -14.44 -5.35
N ARG A 180 10.02 -15.47 -6.21
CA ARG A 180 11.05 -16.45 -6.57
C ARG A 180 12.10 -15.84 -7.51
N ASP A 181 11.64 -15.12 -8.54
CA ASP A 181 12.50 -14.56 -9.58
C ASP A 181 13.29 -13.32 -9.08
N PHE A 182 12.82 -12.68 -8.01
CA PHE A 182 13.44 -11.53 -7.34
C PHE A 182 13.58 -11.80 -5.83
N PRO A 183 14.56 -12.61 -5.40
CA PRO A 183 14.65 -13.10 -4.01
C PRO A 183 14.98 -12.03 -2.97
N ASP A 184 15.60 -10.92 -3.37
CA ASP A 184 15.93 -9.80 -2.48
C ASP A 184 14.86 -8.69 -2.49
N LEU A 185 13.84 -8.80 -3.35
CA LEU A 185 12.72 -7.86 -3.43
C LEU A 185 11.78 -8.07 -2.22
N PRO A 186 11.54 -7.07 -1.37
CA PRO A 186 10.51 -7.16 -0.36
C PRO A 186 9.12 -7.16 -1.03
N VAL A 187 8.38 -8.26 -0.90
CA VAL A 187 7.03 -8.46 -1.47
C VAL A 187 6.01 -8.43 -0.34
N VAL A 188 4.94 -7.64 -0.52
CA VAL A 188 3.85 -7.51 0.44
C VAL A 188 2.53 -7.90 -0.20
N LEU A 189 1.84 -8.87 0.40
CA LEU A 189 0.52 -9.35 0.00
C LEU A 189 -0.53 -8.53 0.75
N ALA A 190 -1.00 -7.42 0.17
CA ALA A 190 -2.07 -6.63 0.75
C ALA A 190 -3.38 -7.44 0.78
N HIS A 191 -4.09 -7.36 1.92
CA HIS A 191 -5.30 -8.13 2.21
C HIS A 191 -5.08 -9.64 2.39
N GLY A 192 -3.83 -10.11 2.39
CA GLY A 192 -3.46 -11.47 2.79
C GLY A 192 -4.20 -12.63 2.15
N GLY A 193 -4.55 -12.54 0.86
CA GLY A 193 -5.32 -13.57 0.17
C GLY A 193 -6.83 -13.52 0.44
N ARG A 194 -7.36 -12.36 0.87
CA ARG A 194 -8.77 -12.14 1.21
C ARG A 194 -9.72 -12.85 0.23
N GLY A 195 -10.68 -13.57 0.80
CA GLY A 195 -11.72 -14.29 0.07
C GLY A 195 -11.32 -15.72 -0.28
N TRP A 196 -10.55 -15.94 -1.33
CA TRP A 196 -10.32 -17.27 -1.86
C TRP A 196 -8.96 -17.91 -1.56
N TRP A 197 -7.96 -17.12 -1.10
CA TRP A 197 -6.56 -17.55 -1.10
C TRP A 197 -5.83 -17.39 0.24
N TYR A 198 -6.53 -17.37 1.38
CA TYR A 198 -5.88 -17.24 2.70
C TYR A 198 -4.78 -18.28 2.92
N ASP A 199 -5.05 -19.55 2.60
CA ASP A 199 -4.09 -20.65 2.79
C ASP A 199 -2.89 -20.50 1.86
N ALA A 200 -3.10 -20.14 0.59
CA ALA A 200 -2.02 -19.94 -0.36
C ALA A 200 -1.13 -18.75 0.05
N ALA A 201 -1.74 -17.63 0.45
CA ALA A 201 -0.99 -16.46 0.95
C ALA A 201 -0.18 -16.78 2.20
N ALA A 202 -0.75 -17.52 3.16
CA ALA A 202 -0.06 -17.95 4.36
C ALA A 202 1.12 -18.87 4.05
N PHE A 203 0.90 -19.87 3.18
CA PHE A 203 1.95 -20.82 2.77
C PHE A 203 3.14 -20.09 2.13
N ILE A 204 2.89 -19.23 1.14
CA ILE A 204 3.92 -18.49 0.42
C ILE A 204 4.68 -17.56 1.39
N THR A 205 3.96 -16.87 2.28
CA THR A 205 4.57 -16.01 3.29
C THR A 205 5.51 -16.77 4.21
N LEU A 206 5.16 -17.99 4.61
CA LEU A 206 6.01 -18.82 5.47
C LEU A 206 7.19 -19.44 4.74
N MET A 207 7.04 -19.73 3.44
CA MET A 207 8.06 -20.37 2.61
C MET A 207 9.05 -19.40 1.99
N ARG A 208 8.64 -18.18 1.65
CA ARG A 208 9.48 -17.16 1.02
C ARG A 208 9.98 -16.14 2.05
N PRO A 209 11.29 -16.00 2.28
CA PRO A 209 11.83 -15.04 3.27
C PRO A 209 11.43 -13.59 2.98
N ASN A 210 11.37 -13.23 1.70
CA ASN A 210 11.08 -11.89 1.19
C ASN A 210 9.58 -11.55 1.11
N VAL A 211 8.66 -12.49 1.42
CA VAL A 211 7.20 -12.24 1.36
C VAL A 211 6.61 -11.95 2.74
N HIS A 212 5.72 -10.96 2.80
CA HIS A 212 4.99 -10.53 4.00
C HIS A 212 3.50 -10.41 3.69
N ILE A 213 2.63 -10.55 4.70
CA ILE A 213 1.19 -10.27 4.61
C ILE A 213 0.92 -8.90 5.22
N GLU A 214 0.13 -8.07 4.55
CA GLU A 214 -0.45 -6.88 5.11
C GLU A 214 -1.95 -7.13 5.31
N VAL A 215 -2.45 -6.84 6.52
CA VAL A 215 -3.77 -7.30 6.98
C VAL A 215 -4.92 -6.31 6.78
N SER A 216 -4.70 -5.27 5.94
CA SER A 216 -5.72 -4.26 5.64
C SER A 216 -7.01 -4.86 5.06
N GLY A 217 -8.12 -4.20 5.33
CA GLY A 217 -9.43 -4.64 4.85
C GLY A 217 -9.88 -6.01 5.38
N LEU A 218 -9.22 -6.53 6.42
CA LEU A 218 -9.58 -7.78 7.10
C LEU A 218 -10.06 -7.47 8.53
N PRO A 219 -11.20 -8.01 8.98
CA PRO A 219 -11.61 -7.92 10.37
C PRO A 219 -10.56 -8.56 11.29
N PRO A 220 -9.84 -7.80 12.15
CA PRO A 220 -8.70 -8.33 12.91
C PRO A 220 -9.04 -9.54 13.76
N LYS A 221 -10.19 -9.52 14.42
CA LYS A 221 -10.68 -10.63 15.28
C LYS A 221 -10.84 -11.96 14.51
N LYS A 222 -10.94 -11.91 13.19
CA LYS A 222 -11.09 -13.12 12.35
C LYS A 222 -9.76 -13.63 11.78
N LEU A 223 -8.64 -12.93 11.95
CA LEU A 223 -7.35 -13.34 11.40
C LEU A 223 -6.93 -14.76 11.84
N PRO A 224 -7.03 -15.17 13.14
CA PRO A 224 -6.71 -16.55 13.52
C PRO A 224 -7.61 -17.58 12.84
N HIS A 225 -8.86 -17.25 12.54
CA HIS A 225 -9.78 -18.14 11.81
C HIS A 225 -9.44 -18.24 10.33
N TYR A 226 -9.08 -17.13 9.68
CA TYR A 226 -8.70 -17.12 8.26
C TYR A 226 -7.46 -17.96 7.99
N TYR A 227 -6.49 -17.94 8.92
CA TYR A 227 -5.22 -18.66 8.80
C TYR A 227 -5.14 -19.90 9.71
N ARG A 228 -6.28 -20.50 10.08
CA ARG A 228 -6.37 -21.60 11.05
C ARG A 228 -5.61 -22.87 10.66
N ASN A 229 -5.25 -23.03 9.37
CA ASN A 229 -4.49 -24.19 8.89
C ASN A 229 -2.97 -24.03 9.08
N PHE A 230 -2.52 -22.90 9.66
CA PHE A 230 -1.12 -22.56 9.87
C PHE A 230 -0.88 -22.11 11.31
N ASP A 231 0.38 -22.17 11.75
CA ASP A 231 0.80 -21.55 13.01
C ASP A 231 0.63 -20.02 12.91
N PHE A 232 -0.44 -19.52 13.51
CA PHE A 232 -0.79 -18.09 13.47
C PHE A 232 0.28 -17.21 14.10
N GLY A 233 0.89 -17.64 15.23
CA GLY A 233 1.95 -16.90 15.89
C GLY A 233 3.20 -16.74 15.01
N ARG A 234 3.59 -17.80 14.32
CA ARG A 234 4.68 -17.75 13.33
C ARG A 234 4.34 -16.85 12.14
N LEU A 235 3.13 -16.94 11.63
CA LEU A 235 2.67 -16.13 10.50
C LEU A 235 2.60 -14.64 10.90
N ALA A 236 2.08 -14.33 12.08
CA ALA A 236 1.96 -12.98 12.61
C ALA A 236 3.29 -12.22 12.68
N ARG A 237 4.40 -12.92 12.90
CA ARG A 237 5.74 -12.30 12.86
C ARG A 237 6.10 -11.68 11.51
N LYS A 238 5.40 -12.06 10.45
CA LYS A 238 5.55 -11.54 9.07
C LYS A 238 4.36 -10.70 8.61
N MET A 239 3.43 -10.37 9.52
CA MET A 239 2.31 -9.50 9.23
C MET A 239 2.68 -8.03 9.38
N ILE A 240 1.98 -7.18 8.64
CA ILE A 240 2.07 -5.72 8.65
C ILE A 240 0.65 -5.20 8.89
N PHE A 241 0.51 -4.27 9.82
CA PHE A 241 -0.74 -3.58 10.06
C PHE A 241 -1.04 -2.57 8.95
N GLY A 242 -2.28 -2.54 8.52
CA GLY A 242 -2.87 -1.56 7.63
C GLY A 242 -4.38 -1.60 7.79
N THR A 243 -5.07 -0.49 7.54
CA THR A 243 -6.52 -0.41 7.70
C THR A 243 -7.29 -0.59 6.43
N ASP A 244 -6.77 -0.19 5.28
CA ASP A 244 -7.54 0.04 4.04
C ASP A 244 -8.50 1.25 4.20
N TRP A 245 -8.04 2.26 5.00
CA TRP A 245 -8.83 3.47 5.24
C TRP A 245 -9.24 4.14 3.91
N PRO A 246 -10.46 4.67 3.77
CA PRO A 246 -11.51 4.86 4.79
C PRO A 246 -12.53 3.70 4.87
N GLY A 247 -12.33 2.60 4.18
CA GLY A 247 -13.29 1.51 4.03
C GLY A 247 -13.53 0.64 5.27
N VAL A 248 -12.84 0.89 6.39
CA VAL A 248 -12.96 0.11 7.64
C VAL A 248 -12.99 1.05 8.85
N PRO A 249 -13.40 0.57 10.06
CA PRO A 249 -13.30 1.35 11.28
C PRO A 249 -11.91 1.91 11.48
N GLY A 250 -11.79 3.07 12.16
CA GLY A 250 -10.57 3.83 12.33
C GLY A 250 -9.34 3.03 12.79
N PRO A 251 -8.14 3.52 12.53
CA PRO A 251 -6.89 2.83 12.81
C PRO A 251 -6.74 2.36 14.25
N LYS A 252 -7.12 3.18 15.22
CA LYS A 252 -7.06 2.87 16.65
C LYS A 252 -7.90 1.66 17.03
N THR A 253 -9.11 1.56 16.50
CA THR A 253 -10.02 0.43 16.73
C THR A 253 -9.46 -0.86 16.16
N ASN A 254 -8.93 -0.81 14.94
CA ASN A 254 -8.30 -1.97 14.30
C ASN A 254 -7.02 -2.40 15.02
N ALA A 255 -6.14 -1.46 15.39
CA ALA A 255 -4.92 -1.75 16.13
C ALA A 255 -5.21 -2.37 17.51
N ARG A 256 -6.23 -1.86 18.22
CA ARG A 256 -6.67 -2.46 19.49
C ARG A 256 -7.17 -3.89 19.29
N ALA A 257 -7.95 -4.14 18.23
CA ALA A 257 -8.43 -5.48 17.92
C ALA A 257 -7.29 -6.47 17.56
N ILE A 258 -6.18 -6.01 16.97
CA ILE A 258 -4.95 -6.80 16.78
C ILE A 258 -4.29 -7.10 18.14
N ALA A 259 -4.18 -6.09 19.02
CA ALA A 259 -3.59 -6.28 20.35
C ALA A 259 -4.36 -7.30 21.18
N ASP A 260 -5.70 -7.31 21.05
CA ASP A 260 -6.60 -8.23 21.77
C ASP A 260 -6.52 -9.69 21.25
N LEU A 261 -5.77 -9.98 20.21
CA LEU A 261 -5.54 -11.36 19.73
C LEU A 261 -4.63 -12.19 20.65
N GLY A 262 -4.02 -11.59 21.66
CA GLY A 262 -3.15 -12.28 22.60
C GLY A 262 -1.78 -12.67 22.03
N LEU A 263 -1.29 -11.94 21.03
CA LEU A 263 0.05 -12.11 20.50
C LEU A 263 1.13 -11.76 21.56
N GLU A 264 2.25 -12.47 21.53
CA GLU A 264 3.43 -12.06 22.30
C GLU A 264 3.81 -10.61 21.99
N ARG A 265 4.25 -9.84 23.00
CA ARG A 265 4.53 -8.40 22.85
C ARG A 265 5.49 -8.09 21.68
N ASP A 266 6.52 -8.91 21.48
CA ASP A 266 7.48 -8.71 20.38
C ASP A 266 6.85 -8.99 19.01
N THR A 267 5.94 -9.95 18.92
CA THR A 267 5.17 -10.21 17.71
C THR A 267 4.21 -9.06 17.43
N LEU A 268 3.52 -8.54 18.47
CA LEU A 268 2.63 -7.38 18.34
C LEU A 268 3.39 -6.14 17.83
N LYS A 269 4.58 -5.85 18.36
CA LYS A 269 5.44 -4.76 17.86
C LYS A 269 5.79 -4.93 16.39
N LYS A 270 6.09 -6.16 15.95
CA LYS A 270 6.37 -6.43 14.53
C LYS A 270 5.16 -6.12 13.66
N VAL A 271 3.98 -6.56 14.06
CA VAL A 271 2.74 -6.32 13.30
C VAL A 271 2.43 -4.83 13.20
N LEU A 272 2.47 -4.11 14.32
CA LEU A 272 2.02 -2.71 14.39
C LEU A 272 3.05 -1.70 13.89
N HIS A 273 4.34 -2.07 13.87
CA HIS A 273 5.40 -1.09 13.63
C HIS A 273 6.63 -1.65 12.90
N GLU A 274 7.34 -2.63 13.50
CA GLU A 274 8.72 -2.94 13.11
C GLU A 274 8.84 -3.49 11.69
N ASN A 275 7.88 -4.33 11.25
CA ASN A 275 7.88 -4.88 9.90
C ASN A 275 7.69 -3.78 8.86
N ALA A 276 6.71 -2.89 9.07
CA ALA A 276 6.49 -1.76 8.17
C ALA A 276 7.72 -0.84 8.15
N ARG A 277 8.23 -0.44 9.33
CA ARG A 277 9.42 0.41 9.46
C ARG A 277 10.61 -0.13 8.67
N ARG A 278 10.89 -1.43 8.79
CA ARG A 278 11.99 -2.10 8.10
C ARG A 278 11.75 -2.21 6.59
N ILE A 279 10.56 -2.65 6.18
CA ILE A 279 10.24 -2.94 4.78
C ILE A 279 10.16 -1.65 3.96
N TYR A 280 9.49 -0.63 4.48
CA TYR A 280 9.36 0.68 3.82
C TYR A 280 10.50 1.64 4.13
N ARG A 281 11.52 1.20 4.93
CA ARG A 281 12.71 1.98 5.29
C ARG A 281 12.38 3.35 5.87
N LEU A 282 11.42 3.41 6.79
CA LEU A 282 10.84 4.65 7.31
C LEU A 282 11.82 5.52 8.11
N ASP A 283 13.00 5.00 8.46
CA ASP A 283 14.07 5.74 9.15
C ASP A 283 14.95 6.58 8.20
N ARG A 284 14.81 6.40 6.90
CA ARG A 284 15.57 7.19 5.93
C ARG A 284 14.94 8.57 5.85
N ALA A 285 15.77 9.61 6.10
CA ALA A 285 15.35 10.99 5.91
C ALA A 285 14.86 11.20 4.46
N GLN A 286 13.71 11.85 4.30
CA GLN A 286 13.10 12.11 2.98
C GLN A 286 13.96 13.01 2.08
N ASP A 287 14.89 13.76 2.66
CA ASP A 287 15.78 14.68 1.94
C ASP A 287 16.64 14.00 0.86
N ARG A 288 16.82 12.69 0.91
CA ARG A 288 17.53 11.95 -0.15
C ARG A 288 16.64 11.52 -1.32
N ILE A 289 15.32 11.62 -1.20
CA ILE A 289 14.37 11.12 -2.20
C ILE A 289 13.97 12.23 -3.17
N ARG A 290 13.96 13.49 -2.71
CA ARG A 290 13.60 14.66 -3.52
C ARG A 290 14.81 15.30 -4.22
N GLN A 291 15.60 14.54 -4.97
CA GLN A 291 16.52 15.16 -5.92
C GLN A 291 15.74 15.49 -7.21
N PRO A 292 15.84 16.73 -7.72
CA PRO A 292 15.28 17.04 -9.03
C PRO A 292 15.91 16.08 -10.07
N PRO A 293 15.17 15.64 -11.09
CA PRO A 293 15.73 14.82 -12.14
C PRO A 293 16.94 15.58 -12.71
N GLU A 294 18.11 14.92 -12.73
CA GLU A 294 19.29 15.46 -13.39
C GLU A 294 18.88 15.86 -14.81
N GLY A 295 19.04 17.16 -15.11
CA GLY A 295 18.61 17.72 -16.37
C GLY A 295 19.27 16.92 -17.49
N HIS A 296 18.49 16.37 -18.41
CA HIS A 296 18.98 16.04 -19.72
C HIS A 296 19.46 17.36 -20.35
N GLU A 297 20.76 17.62 -20.24
CA GLU A 297 21.41 18.55 -21.16
C GLU A 297 21.11 18.04 -22.57
N ALA A 298 20.26 18.76 -23.26
CA ALA A 298 20.06 18.60 -24.68
C ALA A 298 21.45 18.75 -25.32
N ARG A 299 22.00 17.64 -25.81
CA ARG A 299 23.17 17.72 -26.69
C ARG A 299 22.73 18.48 -27.94
N ASP A 300 23.16 19.74 -27.98
CA ASP A 300 23.09 20.59 -29.14
C ASP A 300 23.94 19.91 -30.23
N GLU A 301 23.29 19.11 -31.09
CA GLU A 301 23.93 18.63 -32.35
C GLU A 301 23.97 19.82 -33.29
N GLY A 302 25.04 20.62 -33.12
CA GLY A 302 25.41 21.65 -34.09
C GLY A 302 25.49 21.10 -35.48
N HIS A 303 24.53 21.36 -36.31
CA HIS A 303 24.65 21.31 -37.77
C HIS A 303 25.73 22.29 -38.19
N ARG A 304 26.82 21.77 -38.66
CA ARG A 304 27.77 22.54 -39.50
C ARG A 304 27.50 22.24 -40.98
N PRO A 305 27.65 23.28 -41.80
CA PRO A 305 27.21 23.31 -43.21
C PRO A 305 27.99 22.40 -44.14
#